data_518fac4d7f38c3d9a0540b9a64298e4a
#
_entry.id   518fac4d7f38c3d9a0540b9a64298e4a
#
_cell.length_a   1.000
_cell.length_b   1.000
_cell.length_c   1.000
_cell.angle_alpha   90.00
_cell.angle_beta   90.00
_cell.angle_gamma   90.00
#
_symmetry.space_group_name_H-M   'P 1'
#
loop_
_entity.id
_entity.type
_entity.pdbx_description
1 polymer ?
#
loop_
_entity_poly.entity_id
_entity_poly.type
_entity_poly.pdbx_seq_one_letter_code
_entity_poly.pdbx_strand_id
1 'polypeptide(L)'
;MWSFEMVAAMLAVGAVAGVIAGMFGVGGGTILVPLVLWILQMQGAENFQYAQHIAIGTSFAVMVFTSFASARAQYKRQAVDMDVLRAMVPGVLCGVAAGALVAQYLPNKGLQIFFTLFIAILAVRALLGIKPTPERQLPGRRGLFGMGGLFGLLSSWIGIGGGSLTVPYLTFCNVPVHRAVGTSAALGWPIAAAGTLGYAWAGWNQGGLPEGSAGFVYLPAVGILAAATLLSAPLGVRLSHKLPADKLKKGFGILLLLIALRMAWKIIQS
;
A
#
# COMPACT_ATOMS: atom_id res chain seq x y z
N MET A 1 -24.32 14.91 -0.74
CA MET A 1 -23.82 15.64 -1.93
C MET A 1 -22.35 16.02 -1.71
N TRP A 2 -21.51 15.75 -2.69
CA TRP A 2 -20.09 16.11 -2.63
C TRP A 2 -19.95 17.61 -2.80
N SER A 3 -19.41 18.31 -1.79
CA SER A 3 -19.09 19.70 -1.97
C SER A 3 -17.91 19.85 -2.92
N PHE A 4 -17.87 20.89 -3.72
CA PHE A 4 -16.75 21.21 -4.61
C PHE A 4 -15.42 21.26 -3.83
N GLU A 5 -15.45 21.79 -2.62
CA GLU A 5 -14.30 21.87 -1.71
C GLU A 5 -13.76 20.49 -1.35
N MET A 6 -14.63 19.49 -1.11
CA MET A 6 -14.23 18.14 -0.77
C MET A 6 -13.57 17.42 -1.95
N VAL A 7 -14.12 17.58 -3.16
CA VAL A 7 -13.51 17.02 -4.38
C VAL A 7 -12.15 17.67 -4.65
N ALA A 8 -12.06 18.99 -4.51
CA ALA A 8 -10.81 19.73 -4.67
C ALA A 8 -9.75 19.28 -3.64
N ALA A 9 -10.14 19.11 -2.37
CA ALA A 9 -9.26 18.59 -1.34
C ALA A 9 -8.77 17.16 -1.65
N MET A 10 -9.66 16.27 -2.10
CA MET A 10 -9.29 14.90 -2.51
C MET A 10 -8.31 14.89 -3.69
N LEU A 11 -8.54 15.73 -4.69
CA LEU A 11 -7.63 15.87 -5.84
C LEU A 11 -6.26 16.39 -5.41
N ALA A 12 -6.22 17.43 -4.57
CA ALA A 12 -4.98 18.01 -4.07
C ALA A 12 -4.16 16.99 -3.24
N VAL A 13 -4.83 16.33 -2.30
CA VAL A 13 -4.17 15.36 -1.44
C VAL A 13 -3.83 14.07 -2.20
N GLY A 14 -4.67 13.64 -3.14
CA GLY A 14 -4.39 12.55 -4.07
C GLY A 14 -3.18 12.85 -4.97
N ALA A 15 -3.06 14.09 -5.45
CA ALA A 15 -1.90 14.52 -6.23
C ALA A 15 -0.60 14.49 -5.40
N VAL A 16 -0.64 14.99 -4.16
CA VAL A 16 0.50 14.90 -3.23
C VAL A 16 0.87 13.45 -2.96
N ALA A 17 -0.13 12.59 -2.67
CA ALA A 17 0.09 11.17 -2.46
C ALA A 17 0.70 10.48 -3.69
N GLY A 18 0.26 10.85 -4.89
CA GLY A 18 0.80 10.32 -6.14
C GLY A 18 2.25 10.75 -6.39
N VAL A 19 2.59 12.02 -6.13
CA VAL A 19 3.99 12.49 -6.20
C VAL A 19 4.85 11.68 -5.23
N ILE A 20 4.43 11.54 -3.99
CA ILE A 20 5.17 10.80 -2.96
C ILE A 20 5.27 9.32 -3.34
N ALA A 21 4.18 8.70 -3.80
CA ALA A 21 4.18 7.31 -4.27
C ALA A 21 5.14 7.11 -5.46
N GLY A 22 5.16 8.06 -6.40
CA GLY A 22 6.08 8.07 -7.53
C GLY A 22 7.55 8.24 -7.11
N MET A 23 7.81 9.08 -6.12
CA MET A 23 9.16 9.31 -5.59
C MET A 23 9.75 8.07 -4.94
N PHE A 24 8.96 7.32 -4.19
CA PHE A 24 9.44 6.19 -3.37
C PHE A 24 9.19 4.81 -4.01
N GLY A 25 8.37 4.72 -5.04
CA GLY A 25 8.09 3.46 -5.73
C GLY A 25 7.40 2.39 -4.86
N VAL A 26 6.80 2.78 -3.73
CA VAL A 26 6.20 1.87 -2.72
C VAL A 26 4.75 1.52 -3.04
N GLY A 27 4.24 1.89 -4.23
CA GLY A 27 2.85 1.60 -4.63
C GLY A 27 1.79 2.49 -3.96
N GLY A 28 2.19 3.45 -3.10
CA GLY A 28 1.31 4.47 -2.52
C GLY A 28 0.45 4.04 -1.34
N GLY A 29 0.29 2.76 -1.04
CA GLY A 29 -0.61 2.27 0.01
C GLY A 29 -0.33 2.83 1.40
N THR A 30 0.95 3.03 1.76
CA THR A 30 1.35 3.63 3.04
C THR A 30 0.77 5.04 3.27
N ILE A 31 0.47 5.75 2.20
CA ILE A 31 -0.05 7.12 2.22
C ILE A 31 -1.55 7.12 1.92
N LEU A 32 -2.00 6.23 1.03
CA LEU A 32 -3.41 6.16 0.64
C LEU A 32 -4.32 5.74 1.80
N VAL A 33 -3.90 4.79 2.65
CA VAL A 33 -4.72 4.34 3.79
C VAL A 33 -5.01 5.49 4.76
N PRO A 34 -4.02 6.22 5.30
CA PRO A 34 -4.28 7.38 6.15
C PRO A 34 -5.07 8.48 5.45
N LEU A 35 -4.85 8.64 4.15
CA LEU A 35 -5.56 9.60 3.32
C LEU A 35 -7.05 9.28 3.23
N VAL A 36 -7.38 8.03 2.92
CA VAL A 36 -8.78 7.60 2.84
C VAL A 36 -9.45 7.71 4.21
N LEU A 37 -8.75 7.36 5.30
CA LEU A 37 -9.26 7.59 6.66
C LEU A 37 -9.57 9.07 6.92
N TRP A 38 -8.70 9.98 6.47
CA TRP A 38 -8.94 11.41 6.61
C TRP A 38 -10.15 11.88 5.79
N ILE A 39 -10.31 11.38 4.56
CA ILE A 39 -11.48 11.65 3.72
C ILE A 39 -12.77 11.18 4.40
N LEU A 40 -12.78 9.97 4.96
CA LEU A 40 -13.93 9.43 5.69
C LEU A 40 -14.28 10.31 6.91
N GLN A 41 -13.28 10.83 7.62
CA GLN A 41 -13.49 11.75 8.74
C GLN A 41 -14.14 13.08 8.31
N MET A 42 -13.70 13.66 7.20
CA MET A 42 -14.31 14.88 6.67
C MET A 42 -15.78 14.69 6.27
N GLN A 43 -16.21 13.45 6.04
CA GLN A 43 -17.61 13.09 5.75
C GLN A 43 -18.44 12.84 7.02
N GLY A 44 -17.93 13.12 8.20
CA GLY A 44 -18.60 12.82 9.46
C GLY A 44 -18.64 11.33 9.81
N ALA A 45 -17.85 10.54 9.09
CA ALA A 45 -17.75 9.09 9.25
C ALA A 45 -16.79 8.68 10.38
N GLU A 46 -16.61 9.52 11.39
CA GLU A 46 -15.69 9.26 12.50
C GLU A 46 -16.04 7.98 13.28
N ASN A 47 -17.30 7.56 13.23
CA ASN A 47 -17.86 6.41 13.93
C ASN A 47 -18.12 5.20 13.04
N PHE A 48 -17.61 5.16 11.80
CA PHE A 48 -17.77 3.96 11.00
C PHE A 48 -17.03 2.80 11.62
N GLN A 49 -17.78 1.78 12.01
CA GLN A 49 -17.26 0.54 12.58
C GLN A 49 -16.16 -0.09 11.71
N TYR A 50 -16.19 0.16 10.39
CA TYR A 50 -15.29 -0.41 9.39
C TYR A 50 -14.37 0.63 8.70
N ALA A 51 -14.11 1.79 9.32
CA ALA A 51 -13.33 2.85 8.68
C ALA A 51 -11.94 2.39 8.18
N GLN A 52 -11.23 1.58 8.97
CA GLN A 52 -9.92 1.05 8.57
C GLN A 52 -10.04 0.05 7.42
N HIS A 53 -11.07 -0.79 7.43
CA HIS A 53 -11.34 -1.75 6.35
C HIS A 53 -11.61 -1.03 5.03
N ILE A 54 -12.46 0.00 5.07
CA ILE A 54 -12.77 0.84 3.91
C ILE A 54 -11.51 1.54 3.39
N ALA A 55 -10.67 2.06 4.30
CA ALA A 55 -9.43 2.70 3.91
C ALA A 55 -8.46 1.73 3.23
N ILE A 56 -8.32 0.52 3.74
CA ILE A 56 -7.47 -0.52 3.15
C ILE A 56 -8.02 -0.96 1.80
N GLY A 57 -9.31 -1.32 1.71
CA GLY A 57 -9.95 -1.77 0.47
C GLY A 57 -9.91 -0.71 -0.63
N THR A 58 -10.20 0.54 -0.29
CA THR A 58 -10.14 1.68 -1.21
C THR A 58 -8.71 1.93 -1.68
N SER A 59 -7.73 1.83 -0.78
CA SER A 59 -6.32 2.00 -1.14
C SER A 59 -5.86 0.91 -2.12
N PHE A 60 -6.27 -0.35 -1.93
CA PHE A 60 -6.00 -1.41 -2.91
C PHE A 60 -6.61 -1.11 -4.27
N ALA A 61 -7.86 -0.63 -4.33
CA ALA A 61 -8.51 -0.29 -5.59
C ALA A 61 -7.78 0.84 -6.35
N VAL A 62 -7.32 1.88 -5.67
CA VAL A 62 -6.46 2.91 -6.26
C VAL A 62 -5.14 2.30 -6.73
N MET A 63 -4.56 1.41 -5.93
CA MET A 63 -3.28 0.76 -6.24
C MET A 63 -3.36 -0.19 -7.44
N VAL A 64 -4.52 -0.74 -7.81
CA VAL A 64 -4.66 -1.54 -9.05
C VAL A 64 -4.14 -0.74 -10.24
N PHE A 65 -4.52 0.52 -10.35
CA PHE A 65 -4.11 1.39 -11.46
C PHE A 65 -2.64 1.81 -11.35
N THR A 66 -2.21 2.26 -10.18
CA THR A 66 -0.85 2.78 -9.99
C THR A 66 0.20 1.68 -10.05
N SER A 67 -0.08 0.49 -9.49
CA SER A 67 0.85 -0.64 -9.53
C SER A 67 0.90 -1.28 -10.91
N PHE A 68 -0.20 -1.30 -11.68
CA PHE A 68 -0.19 -1.74 -13.07
C PHE A 68 0.74 -0.87 -13.93
N ALA A 69 0.62 0.45 -13.81
CA ALA A 69 1.49 1.38 -14.52
C ALA A 69 2.97 1.17 -14.15
N SER A 70 3.25 1.00 -12.85
CA SER A 70 4.60 0.74 -12.34
C SER A 70 5.14 -0.61 -12.81
N ALA A 71 4.35 -1.69 -12.70
CA ALA A 71 4.73 -3.03 -13.15
C ALA A 71 5.08 -3.03 -14.64
N ARG A 72 4.24 -2.40 -15.48
CA ARG A 72 4.48 -2.27 -16.94
C ARG A 72 5.77 -1.50 -17.22
N ALA A 73 6.05 -0.43 -16.49
CA ALA A 73 7.26 0.35 -16.67
C ALA A 73 8.52 -0.46 -16.30
N GLN A 74 8.49 -1.22 -15.21
CA GLN A 74 9.58 -2.07 -14.77
C GLN A 74 9.80 -3.27 -15.69
N TYR A 75 8.70 -3.85 -16.21
CA TYR A 75 8.78 -4.93 -17.21
C TYR A 75 9.48 -4.47 -18.50
N LYS A 76 9.10 -3.28 -19.01
CA LYS A 76 9.76 -2.69 -20.20
C LYS A 76 11.26 -2.43 -19.99
N ARG A 77 11.68 -2.16 -18.76
CA ARG A 77 13.09 -1.96 -18.38
C ARG A 77 13.85 -3.25 -18.09
N GLN A 78 13.20 -4.42 -18.28
CA GLN A 78 13.75 -5.74 -17.97
C GLN A 78 14.25 -5.87 -16.51
N ALA A 79 13.68 -5.07 -15.59
CA ALA A 79 14.03 -5.08 -14.18
C ALA A 79 13.25 -6.12 -13.37
N VAL A 80 12.31 -6.85 -13.98
CA VAL A 80 11.49 -7.87 -13.32
C VAL A 80 12.14 -9.24 -13.44
N ASP A 81 12.36 -9.90 -12.31
CA ASP A 81 12.75 -11.30 -12.26
C ASP A 81 11.48 -12.16 -12.37
N MET A 82 11.28 -12.72 -13.58
CA MET A 82 10.05 -13.45 -13.90
C MET A 82 9.95 -14.80 -13.18
N ASP A 83 11.07 -15.42 -12.83
CA ASP A 83 11.07 -16.69 -12.12
C ASP A 83 10.65 -16.50 -10.66
N VAL A 84 11.17 -15.46 -10.01
CA VAL A 84 10.76 -15.03 -8.68
C VAL A 84 9.29 -14.61 -8.68
N LEU A 85 8.88 -13.80 -9.66
CA LEU A 85 7.50 -13.32 -9.78
C LEU A 85 6.53 -14.51 -9.90
N ARG A 86 6.78 -15.43 -10.83
CA ARG A 86 5.92 -16.62 -11.05
C ARG A 86 5.85 -17.52 -9.83
N ALA A 87 6.95 -17.65 -9.08
CA ALA A 87 6.97 -18.47 -7.86
C ALA A 87 6.24 -17.83 -6.70
N MET A 88 6.26 -16.48 -6.57
CA MET A 88 5.64 -15.75 -5.46
C MET A 88 4.16 -15.44 -5.69
N VAL A 89 3.72 -15.16 -6.92
CA VAL A 89 2.34 -14.72 -7.22
C VAL A 89 1.27 -15.67 -6.68
N PRO A 90 1.32 -17.00 -6.88
CA PRO A 90 0.30 -17.89 -6.33
C PRO A 90 0.21 -17.81 -4.80
N GLY A 91 1.36 -17.78 -4.11
CA GLY A 91 1.42 -17.59 -2.66
C GLY A 91 0.81 -16.25 -2.25
N VAL A 92 1.18 -15.18 -2.92
CA VAL A 92 0.63 -13.83 -2.68
C VAL A 92 -0.89 -13.82 -2.81
N LEU A 93 -1.45 -14.38 -3.86
CA LEU A 93 -2.90 -14.44 -4.07
C LEU A 93 -3.60 -15.20 -2.93
N CYS A 94 -3.07 -16.38 -2.55
CA CYS A 94 -3.58 -17.15 -1.41
C CYS A 94 -3.48 -16.35 -0.10
N GLY A 95 -2.34 -15.69 0.15
CA GLY A 95 -2.12 -14.90 1.36
C GLY A 95 -3.03 -13.69 1.45
N VAL A 96 -3.19 -12.94 0.35
CA VAL A 96 -4.10 -11.77 0.31
C VAL A 96 -5.54 -12.20 0.49
N ALA A 97 -5.98 -13.27 -0.18
CA ALA A 97 -7.34 -13.80 -0.04
C ALA A 97 -7.62 -14.25 1.41
N ALA A 98 -6.72 -15.04 1.98
CA ALA A 98 -6.84 -15.47 3.38
C ALA A 98 -6.84 -14.28 4.35
N GLY A 99 -5.95 -13.32 4.15
CA GLY A 99 -5.85 -12.14 5.00
C GLY A 99 -7.07 -11.23 4.90
N ALA A 100 -7.65 -11.03 3.71
CA ALA A 100 -8.88 -10.26 3.52
C ALA A 100 -10.09 -10.94 4.17
N LEU A 101 -10.18 -12.27 4.06
CA LEU A 101 -11.23 -13.06 4.75
C LEU A 101 -11.10 -12.98 6.27
N VAL A 102 -9.89 -13.01 6.80
CA VAL A 102 -9.67 -12.85 8.25
C VAL A 102 -9.93 -11.41 8.69
N ALA A 103 -9.57 -10.43 7.87
CA ALA A 103 -9.71 -9.01 8.21
C ALA A 103 -11.16 -8.63 8.59
N GLN A 104 -12.18 -9.21 7.96
CA GLN A 104 -13.59 -8.92 8.27
C GLN A 104 -13.98 -9.23 9.73
N TYR A 105 -13.25 -10.16 10.38
CA TYR A 105 -13.48 -10.54 11.78
C TYR A 105 -12.61 -9.74 12.75
N LEU A 106 -11.63 -9.00 12.24
CA LEU A 106 -10.76 -8.19 13.09
C LEU A 106 -11.45 -6.88 13.47
N PRO A 107 -11.35 -6.46 14.74
CA PRO A 107 -11.90 -5.17 15.15
C PRO A 107 -11.15 -4.04 14.44
N ASN A 108 -11.87 -2.97 14.09
CA ASN A 108 -11.33 -1.79 13.44
C ASN A 108 -10.07 -1.23 14.16
N LYS A 109 -10.12 -1.17 15.49
CA LYS A 109 -9.01 -0.75 16.36
C LYS A 109 -7.78 -1.68 16.24
N GLY A 110 -8.01 -2.99 16.11
CA GLY A 110 -6.92 -3.97 15.91
C GLY A 110 -6.15 -3.74 14.61
N LEU A 111 -6.87 -3.54 13.49
CA LEU A 111 -6.24 -3.21 12.21
C LEU A 111 -5.54 -1.85 12.23
N GLN A 112 -6.09 -0.84 12.93
CA GLN A 112 -5.42 0.45 13.09
C GLN A 112 -4.12 0.34 13.87
N ILE A 113 -4.10 -0.41 14.96
CA ILE A 113 -2.89 -0.66 15.77
C ILE A 113 -1.84 -1.37 14.91
N PHE A 114 -2.25 -2.44 14.21
CA PHE A 114 -1.34 -3.21 13.36
C PHE A 114 -0.72 -2.34 12.25
N PHE A 115 -1.54 -1.56 11.55
CA PHE A 115 -1.08 -0.59 10.56
C PHE A 115 -0.11 0.43 11.15
N THR A 116 -0.47 1.02 12.29
CA THR A 116 0.34 2.06 12.94
C THR A 116 1.71 1.53 13.36
N LEU A 117 1.75 0.36 13.98
CA LEU A 117 3.01 -0.30 14.37
C LEU A 117 3.88 -0.60 13.14
N PHE A 118 3.28 -1.12 12.07
CA PHE A 118 4.02 -1.42 10.85
C PHE A 118 4.63 -0.16 10.21
N ILE A 119 3.84 0.91 10.10
CA ILE A 119 4.32 2.20 9.57
C ILE A 119 5.42 2.80 10.46
N ALA A 120 5.29 2.69 11.79
CA ALA A 120 6.33 3.13 12.72
C ALA A 120 7.65 2.37 12.52
N ILE A 121 7.59 1.04 12.35
CA ILE A 121 8.77 0.21 12.05
C ILE A 121 9.41 0.64 10.72
N LEU A 122 8.60 0.88 9.68
CA LEU A 122 9.11 1.36 8.39
C LEU A 122 9.76 2.75 8.52
N ALA A 123 9.14 3.66 9.30
CA ALA A 123 9.68 4.99 9.56
C ALA A 123 11.05 4.92 10.23
N VAL A 124 11.17 4.14 11.30
CA VAL A 124 12.43 3.95 12.04
C VAL A 124 13.50 3.36 11.12
N ARG A 125 13.20 2.32 10.35
CA ARG A 125 14.15 1.73 9.39
C ARG A 125 14.61 2.72 8.33
N ALA A 126 13.70 3.56 7.83
CA ALA A 126 14.02 4.58 6.83
C ALA A 126 14.92 5.69 7.40
N LEU A 127 14.65 6.12 8.64
CA LEU A 127 15.42 7.15 9.34
C LEU A 127 16.82 6.68 9.75
N LEU A 128 16.93 5.44 10.24
CA LEU A 128 18.20 4.82 10.61
C LEU A 128 19.04 4.41 9.39
N GLY A 129 18.47 4.47 8.18
CA GLY A 129 19.18 4.09 6.96
C GLY A 129 19.55 2.60 6.90
N ILE A 130 18.87 1.75 7.67
CA ILE A 130 19.14 0.31 7.73
C ILE A 130 18.98 -0.29 6.34
N LYS A 131 20.07 -0.76 5.78
CA LYS A 131 20.09 -1.50 4.49
C LYS A 131 20.16 -2.98 4.81
N PRO A 132 19.33 -3.83 4.15
CA PRO A 132 19.49 -5.27 4.27
C PRO A 132 20.88 -5.65 3.74
N THR A 133 21.65 -6.36 4.54
CA THR A 133 22.89 -7.00 4.10
C THR A 133 22.55 -8.29 3.37
N PRO A 134 23.15 -8.58 2.21
CA PRO A 134 22.95 -9.84 1.52
C PRO A 134 23.58 -10.98 2.34
N GLU A 135 22.75 -11.83 2.92
CA GLU A 135 23.20 -12.94 3.80
C GLU A 135 22.75 -14.31 3.32
N ARG A 136 21.72 -14.38 2.47
CA ARG A 136 21.13 -15.65 2.04
C ARG A 136 20.99 -15.72 0.53
N GLN A 137 20.94 -16.94 0.03
CA GLN A 137 20.54 -17.22 -1.37
C GLN A 137 19.01 -17.27 -1.47
N LEU A 138 18.49 -17.02 -2.66
CA LEU A 138 17.07 -17.14 -2.95
C LEU A 138 16.60 -18.56 -2.62
N PRO A 139 15.52 -18.73 -1.83
CA PRO A 139 14.96 -20.05 -1.59
C PRO A 139 14.34 -20.62 -2.88
N GLY A 140 14.19 -21.92 -2.91
CA GLY A 140 13.51 -22.59 -4.02
C GLY A 140 12.03 -22.17 -4.15
N ARG A 141 11.36 -22.60 -5.21
CA ARG A 141 9.97 -22.21 -5.54
C ARG A 141 8.99 -22.36 -4.38
N ARG A 142 9.11 -23.43 -3.57
CA ARG A 142 8.25 -23.64 -2.37
C ARG A 142 8.47 -22.56 -1.31
N GLY A 143 9.71 -22.18 -1.08
CA GLY A 143 10.05 -21.11 -0.14
C GLY A 143 9.55 -19.75 -0.61
N LEU A 144 9.68 -19.45 -1.92
CA LEU A 144 9.15 -18.24 -2.53
C LEU A 144 7.61 -18.18 -2.47
N PHE A 145 6.94 -19.31 -2.68
CA PHE A 145 5.49 -19.42 -2.50
C PHE A 145 5.08 -19.10 -1.05
N GLY A 146 5.74 -19.71 -0.06
CA GLY A 146 5.45 -19.46 1.35
C GLY A 146 5.70 -18.01 1.76
N MET A 147 6.83 -17.42 1.32
CA MET A 147 7.11 -16.00 1.56
C MET A 147 6.14 -15.08 0.84
N GLY A 148 5.71 -15.45 -0.37
CA GLY A 148 4.65 -14.75 -1.09
C GLY A 148 3.35 -14.76 -0.30
N GLY A 149 2.97 -15.91 0.26
CA GLY A 149 1.79 -16.05 1.12
C GLY A 149 1.84 -15.16 2.36
N LEU A 150 2.98 -15.18 3.06
CA LEU A 150 3.19 -14.34 4.24
C LEU A 150 3.10 -12.84 3.88
N PHE A 151 3.76 -12.42 2.80
CA PHE A 151 3.72 -11.02 2.38
C PHE A 151 2.34 -10.61 1.87
N GLY A 152 1.63 -11.50 1.19
CA GLY A 152 0.24 -11.26 0.79
C GLY A 152 -0.67 -11.06 2.00
N LEU A 153 -0.57 -11.92 3.00
CA LEU A 153 -1.34 -11.84 4.23
C LEU A 153 -1.05 -10.53 4.99
N LEU A 154 0.22 -10.21 5.23
CA LEU A 154 0.60 -8.96 5.90
C LEU A 154 0.16 -7.73 5.09
N SER A 155 0.36 -7.76 3.76
CA SER A 155 -0.07 -6.66 2.88
C SER A 155 -1.57 -6.43 2.95
N SER A 156 -2.39 -7.49 3.07
CA SER A 156 -3.84 -7.38 3.14
C SER A 156 -4.32 -6.61 4.38
N TRP A 157 -3.66 -6.75 5.52
CA TRP A 157 -4.02 -6.04 6.75
C TRP A 157 -3.51 -4.61 6.82
N ILE A 158 -2.46 -4.32 6.05
CA ILE A 158 -1.83 -3.00 6.04
C ILE A 158 -2.36 -2.13 4.89
N GLY A 159 -2.88 -2.75 3.82
CA GLY A 159 -3.28 -2.02 2.62
C GLY A 159 -2.10 -1.49 1.79
N ILE A 160 -0.96 -2.20 1.83
CA ILE A 160 0.28 -1.78 1.16
C ILE A 160 0.61 -2.77 0.04
N GLY A 161 1.07 -2.24 -1.09
CA GLY A 161 1.66 -3.04 -2.15
C GLY A 161 2.97 -3.70 -1.71
N GLY A 162 3.39 -4.76 -2.41
CA GLY A 162 4.54 -5.58 -2.05
C GLY A 162 5.88 -4.87 -1.80
N GLY A 163 6.00 -3.58 -2.18
CA GLY A 163 7.27 -2.84 -2.19
C GLY A 163 8.01 -2.80 -0.88
N SER A 164 7.31 -2.53 0.20
CA SER A 164 7.92 -2.33 1.53
C SER A 164 8.41 -3.62 2.18
N LEU A 165 7.82 -4.76 1.84
CA LEU A 165 8.19 -6.08 2.36
C LEU A 165 9.10 -6.84 1.41
N THR A 166 8.75 -6.87 0.14
CA THR A 166 9.44 -7.71 -0.86
C THR A 166 10.81 -7.16 -1.23
N VAL A 167 10.99 -5.84 -1.35
CA VAL A 167 12.32 -5.26 -1.70
C VAL A 167 13.37 -5.61 -0.65
N PRO A 168 13.15 -5.36 0.65
CA PRO A 168 14.13 -5.74 1.68
C PRO A 168 14.43 -7.24 1.69
N TYR A 169 13.39 -8.07 1.50
CA TYR A 169 13.55 -9.51 1.49
C TYR A 169 14.38 -10.00 0.30
N LEU A 170 14.08 -9.57 -0.91
CA LEU A 170 14.82 -9.97 -2.10
C LEU A 170 16.28 -9.46 -2.04
N THR A 171 16.49 -8.26 -1.52
CA THR A 171 17.85 -7.72 -1.30
C THR A 171 18.61 -8.53 -0.26
N PHE A 172 17.97 -8.97 0.82
CA PHE A 172 18.54 -9.88 1.81
C PHE A 172 18.90 -11.25 1.18
N CYS A 173 18.11 -11.71 0.21
CA CYS A 173 18.39 -12.91 -0.58
C CYS A 173 19.36 -12.67 -1.76
N ASN A 174 20.20 -11.65 -1.69
CA ASN A 174 21.26 -11.33 -2.66
C ASN A 174 20.76 -11.02 -4.10
N VAL A 175 19.49 -10.62 -4.23
CA VAL A 175 18.96 -10.12 -5.51
C VAL A 175 19.40 -8.67 -5.70
N PRO A 176 19.95 -8.27 -6.86
CA PRO A 176 20.32 -6.90 -7.14
C PRO A 176 19.16 -5.92 -6.90
N VAL A 177 19.42 -4.80 -6.24
CA VAL A 177 18.39 -3.85 -5.79
C VAL A 177 17.43 -3.43 -6.91
N HIS A 178 17.95 -3.18 -8.11
CA HIS A 178 17.12 -2.79 -9.26
C HIS A 178 16.13 -3.91 -9.66
N ARG A 179 16.55 -5.20 -9.61
CA ARG A 179 15.68 -6.35 -9.85
C ARG A 179 14.69 -6.57 -8.69
N ALA A 180 15.15 -6.39 -7.46
CA ALA A 180 14.28 -6.47 -6.29
C ALA A 180 13.15 -5.44 -6.35
N VAL A 181 13.46 -4.19 -6.71
CA VAL A 181 12.46 -3.12 -6.90
C VAL A 181 11.53 -3.43 -8.07
N GLY A 182 12.06 -3.86 -9.21
CA GLY A 182 11.25 -4.20 -10.39
C GLY A 182 10.28 -5.35 -10.13
N THR A 183 10.77 -6.44 -9.53
CA THR A 183 9.96 -7.62 -9.19
C THR A 183 8.90 -7.30 -8.14
N SER A 184 9.27 -6.49 -7.16
CA SER A 184 8.35 -6.04 -6.11
C SER A 184 7.23 -5.14 -6.67
N ALA A 185 7.56 -4.24 -7.60
CA ALA A 185 6.57 -3.41 -8.28
C ALA A 185 5.59 -4.27 -9.11
N ALA A 186 6.10 -5.34 -9.76
CA ALA A 186 5.28 -6.28 -10.50
C ALA A 186 4.36 -7.11 -9.58
N LEU A 187 4.83 -7.51 -8.38
CA LEU A 187 4.01 -8.17 -7.36
C LEU A 187 2.92 -7.25 -6.78
N GLY A 188 3.13 -5.94 -6.81
CA GLY A 188 2.16 -4.98 -6.32
C GLY A 188 0.81 -5.05 -7.02
N TRP A 189 0.78 -5.36 -8.33
CA TRP A 189 -0.48 -5.45 -9.08
C TRP A 189 -1.36 -6.64 -8.65
N PRO A 190 -0.89 -7.90 -8.61
CA PRO A 190 -1.70 -9.00 -8.12
C PRO A 190 -2.10 -8.85 -6.65
N ILE A 191 -1.26 -8.23 -5.80
CA ILE A 191 -1.64 -7.88 -4.42
C ILE A 191 -2.82 -6.93 -4.42
N ALA A 192 -2.75 -5.84 -5.19
CA ALA A 192 -3.78 -4.82 -5.23
C ALA A 192 -5.10 -5.37 -5.81
N ALA A 193 -5.04 -6.15 -6.90
CA ALA A 193 -6.21 -6.75 -7.52
C ALA A 193 -6.90 -7.74 -6.57
N ALA A 194 -6.14 -8.68 -5.98
CA ALA A 194 -6.68 -9.64 -5.02
C ALA A 194 -7.19 -8.95 -3.75
N GLY A 195 -6.49 -7.93 -3.25
CA GLY A 195 -6.93 -7.14 -2.10
C GLY A 195 -8.24 -6.40 -2.37
N THR A 196 -8.36 -5.75 -3.54
CA THR A 196 -9.60 -5.08 -3.93
C THR A 196 -10.78 -6.05 -3.95
N LEU A 197 -10.62 -7.19 -4.62
CA LEU A 197 -11.67 -8.21 -4.70
C LEU A 197 -12.00 -8.80 -3.32
N GLY A 198 -10.97 -9.09 -2.51
CA GLY A 198 -11.14 -9.64 -1.17
C GLY A 198 -11.88 -8.69 -0.24
N TYR A 199 -11.54 -7.40 -0.23
CA TYR A 199 -12.21 -6.40 0.60
C TYR A 199 -13.60 -6.01 0.07
N ALA A 200 -13.81 -6.02 -1.25
CA ALA A 200 -15.15 -5.88 -1.81
C ALA A 200 -16.06 -7.03 -1.37
N TRP A 201 -15.57 -8.27 -1.45
CA TRP A 201 -16.31 -9.44 -1.01
C TRP A 201 -16.55 -9.45 0.50
N ALA A 202 -15.52 -9.20 1.32
CA ALA A 202 -15.61 -9.23 2.78
C ALA A 202 -16.61 -8.20 3.34
N GLY A 203 -16.77 -7.06 2.67
CA GLY A 203 -17.71 -6.02 3.06
C GLY A 203 -19.09 -6.09 2.39
N TRP A 204 -19.34 -7.06 1.47
CA TRP A 204 -20.53 -7.04 0.62
C TRP A 204 -21.86 -7.01 1.37
N ASN A 205 -21.94 -7.76 2.47
CA ASN A 205 -23.15 -7.88 3.29
C ASN A 205 -23.09 -7.02 4.57
N GLN A 206 -22.12 -6.13 4.69
CA GLN A 206 -22.00 -5.27 5.88
C GLN A 206 -22.85 -4.02 5.72
N GLY A 207 -23.66 -3.74 6.76
CA GLY A 207 -24.43 -2.50 6.85
C GLY A 207 -23.59 -1.31 7.34
N GLY A 208 -24.10 -0.09 7.17
CA GLY A 208 -23.46 1.13 7.70
C GLY A 208 -22.23 1.58 6.91
N LEU A 209 -22.10 1.14 5.65
CA LEU A 209 -21.05 1.60 4.75
C LEU A 209 -21.44 2.94 4.08
N PRO A 210 -20.47 3.78 3.67
CA PRO A 210 -20.75 5.00 2.92
C PRO A 210 -21.49 4.71 1.61
N GLU A 211 -22.37 5.61 1.20
CA GLU A 211 -23.06 5.49 -0.09
C GLU A 211 -22.05 5.44 -1.26
N GLY A 212 -22.28 4.52 -2.19
CA GLY A 212 -21.39 4.28 -3.32
C GLY A 212 -20.22 3.34 -3.01
N SER A 213 -20.26 2.63 -1.88
CA SER A 213 -19.29 1.58 -1.57
C SER A 213 -19.67 0.25 -2.21
N ALA A 214 -18.67 -0.46 -2.74
CA ALA A 214 -18.77 -1.88 -3.11
C ALA A 214 -18.06 -2.70 -2.03
N GLY A 215 -18.81 -3.19 -1.03
CA GLY A 215 -18.23 -3.74 0.18
C GLY A 215 -17.32 -2.70 0.87
N PHE A 216 -16.14 -3.09 1.30
CA PHE A 216 -15.19 -2.18 1.91
C PHE A 216 -14.38 -1.32 0.89
N VAL A 217 -14.87 -1.17 -0.34
CA VAL A 217 -14.24 -0.32 -1.37
C VAL A 217 -15.12 0.88 -1.65
N TYR A 218 -14.68 2.07 -1.29
CA TYR A 218 -15.40 3.31 -1.50
C TYR A 218 -15.13 3.86 -2.91
N LEU A 219 -15.98 3.49 -3.88
CA LEU A 219 -15.79 3.76 -5.30
C LEU A 219 -15.60 5.24 -5.66
N PRO A 220 -16.34 6.18 -5.04
CA PRO A 220 -16.15 7.60 -5.35
C PRO A 220 -14.73 8.09 -5.06
N ALA A 221 -14.16 7.67 -3.93
CA ALA A 221 -12.77 8.02 -3.60
C ALA A 221 -11.78 7.33 -4.56
N VAL A 222 -12.06 6.09 -5.00
CA VAL A 222 -11.20 5.37 -5.95
C VAL A 222 -11.04 6.16 -7.24
N GLY A 223 -12.13 6.63 -7.84
CA GLY A 223 -12.08 7.38 -9.10
C GLY A 223 -11.22 8.65 -9.01
N ILE A 224 -11.46 9.46 -7.99
CA ILE A 224 -10.74 10.73 -7.79
C ILE A 224 -9.27 10.49 -7.45
N LEU A 225 -9.00 9.59 -6.50
CA LEU A 225 -7.63 9.32 -6.06
C LEU A 225 -6.80 8.60 -7.12
N ALA A 226 -7.40 7.66 -7.88
CA ALA A 226 -6.72 6.99 -8.98
C ALA A 226 -6.32 7.98 -10.08
N ALA A 227 -7.24 8.85 -10.49
CA ALA A 227 -6.95 9.90 -11.47
C ALA A 227 -5.83 10.84 -10.98
N ALA A 228 -5.97 11.38 -9.76
CA ALA A 228 -4.99 12.28 -9.17
C ALA A 228 -3.61 11.63 -9.03
N THR A 229 -3.54 10.41 -8.52
CA THR A 229 -2.27 9.69 -8.31
C THR A 229 -1.60 9.30 -9.62
N LEU A 230 -2.35 8.81 -10.63
CA LEU A 230 -1.79 8.47 -11.95
C LEU A 230 -1.19 9.66 -12.66
N LEU A 231 -1.87 10.82 -12.60
CA LEU A 231 -1.41 12.04 -13.26
C LEU A 231 -0.19 12.65 -12.54
N SER A 232 -0.12 12.53 -11.23
CA SER A 232 0.95 13.14 -10.43
C SER A 232 2.16 12.24 -10.18
N ALA A 233 2.03 10.91 -10.23
CA ALA A 233 3.12 9.97 -10.01
C ALA A 233 4.35 10.21 -10.93
N PRO A 234 4.21 10.54 -12.23
CA PRO A 234 5.35 10.85 -13.09
C PRO A 234 6.17 12.05 -12.61
N LEU A 235 5.53 13.04 -11.97
CA LEU A 235 6.23 14.18 -11.36
C LEU A 235 7.09 13.72 -10.19
N GLY A 236 6.57 12.81 -9.36
CA GLY A 236 7.31 12.20 -8.27
C GLY A 236 8.54 11.43 -8.76
N VAL A 237 8.40 10.65 -9.81
CA VAL A 237 9.53 9.93 -10.43
C VAL A 237 10.60 10.90 -10.93
N ARG A 238 10.21 12.00 -11.61
CA ARG A 238 11.16 13.02 -12.06
C ARG A 238 11.88 13.69 -10.89
N LEU A 239 11.17 13.95 -9.79
CA LEU A 239 11.73 14.59 -8.60
C LEU A 239 12.70 13.65 -7.86
N SER A 240 12.42 12.34 -7.82
CA SER A 240 13.30 11.36 -7.20
C SER A 240 14.68 11.27 -7.87
N HIS A 241 14.75 11.51 -9.19
CA HIS A 241 16.02 11.53 -9.91
C HIS A 241 16.87 12.80 -9.64
N LYS A 242 16.25 13.87 -9.11
CA LYS A 242 16.94 15.13 -8.80
C LYS A 242 17.46 15.20 -7.36
N LEU A 243 16.94 14.34 -6.48
CA LEU A 243 17.26 14.35 -5.05
C LEU A 243 18.22 13.21 -4.69
N PRO A 244 19.18 13.44 -3.80
CA PRO A 244 20.02 12.37 -3.25
C PRO A 244 19.16 11.31 -2.54
N ALA A 245 19.43 10.04 -2.81
CA ALA A 245 18.66 8.93 -2.28
C ALA A 245 18.53 8.93 -0.73
N ASP A 246 19.56 9.38 -0.03
CA ASP A 246 19.56 9.44 1.44
C ASP A 246 18.64 10.53 1.97
N LYS A 247 18.59 11.71 1.33
CA LYS A 247 17.64 12.78 1.68
C LYS A 247 16.19 12.33 1.43
N LEU A 248 15.99 11.62 0.31
CA LEU A 248 14.70 11.07 -0.05
C LEU A 248 14.21 10.07 1.00
N LYS A 249 15.04 9.10 1.40
CA LYS A 249 14.72 8.10 2.43
C LYS A 249 14.42 8.75 3.78
N LYS A 250 15.20 9.72 4.21
CA LYS A 250 14.96 10.45 5.46
C LYS A 250 13.65 11.22 5.42
N GLY A 251 13.37 11.95 4.32
CA GLY A 251 12.10 12.65 4.14
C GLY A 251 10.89 11.72 4.21
N PHE A 252 10.99 10.54 3.60
CA PHE A 252 9.95 9.51 3.69
C PHE A 252 9.80 8.96 5.11
N GLY A 253 10.91 8.69 5.78
CA GLY A 253 10.90 8.24 7.17
C GLY A 253 10.23 9.24 8.10
N ILE A 254 10.51 10.55 7.93
CA ILE A 254 9.84 11.61 8.68
C ILE A 254 8.33 11.63 8.40
N LEU A 255 7.93 11.56 7.14
CA LEU A 255 6.52 11.51 6.76
C LEU A 255 5.80 10.32 7.41
N LEU A 256 6.38 9.11 7.30
CA LEU A 256 5.81 7.91 7.92
C LEU A 256 5.73 8.02 9.44
N LEU A 257 6.74 8.64 10.07
CA LEU A 257 6.74 8.86 11.52
C LEU A 257 5.61 9.80 11.94
N LEU A 258 5.41 10.90 11.21
CA LEU A 258 4.30 11.83 11.47
C LEU A 258 2.94 11.14 11.32
N ILE A 259 2.78 10.31 10.27
CA ILE A 259 1.55 9.52 10.09
C ILE A 259 1.35 8.56 11.26
N ALA A 260 2.38 7.81 11.65
CA ALA A 260 2.31 6.86 12.76
C ALA A 260 1.96 7.55 14.09
N LEU A 261 2.58 8.68 14.39
CA LEU A 261 2.30 9.46 15.60
C LEU A 261 0.86 9.99 15.62
N ARG A 262 0.37 10.53 14.51
CA ARG A 262 -1.01 10.99 14.39
C ARG A 262 -2.01 9.86 14.58
N MET A 263 -1.76 8.69 13.97
CA MET A 263 -2.62 7.51 14.12
C MET A 263 -2.59 6.95 15.55
N ALA A 264 -1.40 6.87 16.15
CA ALA A 264 -1.25 6.44 17.55
C ALA A 264 -2.01 7.38 18.51
N TRP A 265 -1.88 8.68 18.32
CA TRP A 265 -2.63 9.67 19.10
C TRP A 265 -4.14 9.45 19.01
N LYS A 266 -4.64 9.22 17.80
CA LYS A 266 -6.06 8.96 17.58
C LYS A 266 -6.54 7.66 18.24
N ILE A 267 -5.73 6.60 18.21
CA ILE A 267 -6.05 5.31 18.85
C ILE A 267 -6.16 5.45 20.37
N ILE A 268 -5.35 6.34 20.98
CA ILE A 268 -5.36 6.59 22.43
C ILE A 268 -6.62 7.37 22.84
N GLN A 269 -7.12 8.25 21.96
CA GLN A 269 -8.30 9.06 22.23
C GLN A 269 -9.64 8.35 21.96
N SER A 270 -9.63 7.25 21.21
CA SER A 270 -10.79 6.42 20.89
C SER A 270 -10.91 5.21 21.84
#